data_1a47d3156ffcb140b5ca6c5a4ca00ec8
#
_entry.id   1a47d3156ffcb140b5ca6c5a4ca00ec8
#
_cell.length_a   1.000
_cell.length_b   1.000
_cell.length_c   1.000
_cell.angle_alpha   90.00
_cell.angle_beta   90.00
_cell.angle_gamma   90.00
#
_symmetry.space_group_name_H-M   'P 1'
#
loop_
_entity.id
_entity.type
_entity.pdbx_description
1 polymer ?
#
loop_
_entity_poly.entity_id
_entity_poly.type
_entity_poly.pdbx_seq_one_letter_code
_entity_poly.pdbx_strand_id
1 'polypeptide(L)'
;MKKLKKVIVVVTGLCMCAISTLSVSAATVAILDWHLVGEDKHIDWTGNSEYLTEFVDGTEIWNNYKPDVIREATEDMSVELTVSDFSEVSAAVGVTSSRGTIKFNSYYMDDYSNLQKTNVCAHELGHALGLDHNQEGDLMYAVVADVITLSENDKASYDASYARY
;
A
#
# COMPACT_ATOMS: atom_id res chain seq x y z
N MET A 1 33.43 -76.85 -22.13
CA MET A 1 33.21 -75.88 -21.06
C MET A 1 33.23 -74.50 -21.66
N LYS A 2 32.02 -73.88 -21.81
CA LYS A 2 31.88 -72.54 -22.42
C LYS A 2 31.87 -71.51 -21.22
N LYS A 3 32.84 -70.61 -21.24
CA LYS A 3 32.92 -69.52 -20.26
C LYS A 3 31.92 -68.39 -20.62
N LEU A 4 30.92 -68.16 -19.76
CA LEU A 4 29.98 -67.10 -19.90
C LEU A 4 30.65 -65.77 -19.45
N LYS A 5 30.77 -64.78 -20.33
CA LYS A 5 31.24 -63.42 -20.00
C LYS A 5 30.07 -62.62 -19.46
N LYS A 6 30.15 -62.20 -18.22
CA LYS A 6 29.19 -61.26 -17.64
C LYS A 6 29.48 -59.87 -18.22
N VAL A 7 28.47 -59.27 -18.87
CA VAL A 7 28.48 -57.86 -19.29
C VAL A 7 27.85 -57.06 -18.16
N ILE A 8 28.62 -56.16 -17.55
CA ILE A 8 28.13 -55.19 -16.57
C ILE A 8 27.73 -53.96 -17.36
N VAL A 9 26.42 -53.64 -17.38
CA VAL A 9 25.89 -52.39 -17.92
C VAL A 9 25.85 -51.37 -16.76
N VAL A 10 26.73 -50.36 -16.84
CA VAL A 10 26.71 -49.23 -15.91
C VAL A 10 25.77 -48.19 -16.49
N VAL A 11 24.57 -48.04 -15.91
CA VAL A 11 23.65 -46.97 -16.26
C VAL A 11 24.03 -45.75 -15.41
N THR A 12 24.76 -44.80 -15.99
CA THR A 12 24.99 -43.49 -15.41
C THR A 12 23.74 -42.64 -15.59
N GLY A 13 22.90 -42.59 -14.55
CA GLY A 13 21.77 -41.67 -14.47
C GLY A 13 22.24 -40.22 -14.33
N LEU A 14 22.12 -39.44 -15.40
CA LEU A 14 22.37 -38.01 -15.39
C LEU A 14 21.14 -37.35 -14.76
N CYS A 15 21.23 -37.03 -13.45
CA CYS A 15 20.21 -36.26 -12.76
C CYS A 15 20.31 -34.79 -13.21
N MET A 16 19.50 -34.41 -14.21
CA MET A 16 19.30 -32.98 -14.56
C MET A 16 18.45 -32.32 -13.46
N CYS A 17 19.11 -31.67 -12.51
CA CYS A 17 18.43 -30.71 -11.65
C CYS A 17 18.01 -29.52 -12.52
N ALA A 18 16.73 -29.44 -12.88
CA ALA A 18 16.14 -28.23 -13.45
C ALA A 18 16.14 -27.15 -12.36
N ILE A 19 17.10 -26.24 -12.42
CA ILE A 19 17.08 -25.02 -11.61
C ILE A 19 16.02 -24.11 -12.26
N SER A 20 14.80 -24.13 -11.73
CA SER A 20 13.80 -23.13 -12.05
C SER A 20 14.28 -21.79 -11.47
N THR A 21 14.81 -20.91 -12.30
CA THR A 21 15.04 -19.52 -11.93
C THR A 21 13.68 -18.86 -11.75
N LEU A 22 13.26 -18.67 -10.49
CA LEU A 22 12.16 -17.77 -10.18
C LEU A 22 12.64 -16.37 -10.56
N SER A 23 12.11 -15.82 -11.65
CA SER A 23 12.29 -14.41 -11.98
C SER A 23 11.54 -13.61 -10.94
N VAL A 24 12.22 -13.13 -9.91
CA VAL A 24 11.69 -12.09 -9.02
C VAL A 24 11.66 -10.81 -9.85
N SER A 25 10.46 -10.38 -10.27
CA SER A 25 10.29 -9.04 -10.82
C SER A 25 10.62 -8.04 -9.71
N ALA A 26 11.44 -7.05 -10.02
CA ALA A 26 11.68 -5.94 -9.09
C ALA A 26 10.34 -5.22 -8.84
N ALA A 27 10.12 -4.83 -7.57
CA ALA A 27 8.93 -4.06 -7.21
C ALA A 27 8.93 -2.72 -7.96
N THR A 28 7.75 -2.28 -8.39
CA THR A 28 7.56 -0.99 -9.03
C THR A 28 7.45 0.10 -7.96
N VAL A 29 8.28 1.13 -8.05
CA VAL A 29 8.25 2.29 -7.16
C VAL A 29 7.50 3.43 -7.85
N ALA A 30 6.44 3.92 -7.20
CA ALA A 30 5.64 5.05 -7.64
C ALA A 30 5.48 6.05 -6.47
N ILE A 31 6.07 7.24 -6.59
CA ILE A 31 6.05 8.27 -5.55
C ILE A 31 5.73 9.64 -6.15
N LEU A 32 5.01 10.45 -5.37
CA LEU A 32 4.75 11.86 -5.65
C LEU A 32 6.00 12.70 -5.38
N ASP A 33 6.04 13.93 -5.87
CA ASP A 33 7.09 14.90 -5.57
C ASP A 33 6.88 15.63 -4.22
N TRP A 34 5.77 15.35 -3.52
CA TRP A 34 5.40 15.88 -2.22
C TRP A 34 4.93 14.78 -1.26
N HIS A 35 4.89 15.10 0.03
CA HIS A 35 4.30 14.33 1.13
C HIS A 35 3.80 15.28 2.22
N LEU A 36 3.01 14.77 3.17
CA LEU A 36 2.52 15.53 4.32
C LEU A 36 3.28 15.23 5.62
N VAL A 37 4.25 14.32 5.58
CA VAL A 37 5.04 13.95 6.77
C VAL A 37 5.83 15.16 7.27
N GLY A 38 5.66 15.50 8.54
CA GLY A 38 6.32 16.60 9.23
C GLY A 38 7.81 16.38 9.47
N GLU A 39 8.51 17.39 9.99
CA GLU A 39 9.96 17.32 10.28
C GLU A 39 10.30 16.29 11.36
N ASP A 40 9.35 15.97 12.24
CA ASP A 40 9.45 14.92 13.28
C ASP A 40 9.16 13.51 12.74
N LYS A 41 8.93 13.37 11.43
CA LYS A 41 8.65 12.13 10.69
C LYS A 41 7.29 11.52 11.00
N HIS A 42 6.31 12.34 11.36
CA HIS A 42 4.94 11.93 11.59
C HIS A 42 3.97 12.71 10.71
N ILE A 43 2.77 12.16 10.52
CA ILE A 43 1.57 12.86 10.08
C ILE A 43 0.63 12.87 11.28
N ASP A 44 0.49 14.00 11.93
CA ASP A 44 -0.47 14.19 12.99
C ASP A 44 -1.78 14.70 12.39
N TRP A 45 -2.85 13.89 12.52
CA TRP A 45 -4.12 14.17 11.87
C TRP A 45 -5.22 14.59 12.87
N THR A 46 -6.16 15.39 12.39
CA THR A 46 -7.40 15.75 13.08
C THR A 46 -8.55 15.83 12.06
N GLY A 47 -9.74 16.04 12.53
CA GLY A 47 -10.91 16.30 11.69
C GLY A 47 -12.11 15.48 12.10
N ASN A 48 -13.12 15.48 11.21
CA ASN A 48 -14.34 14.70 11.39
C ASN A 48 -14.81 14.18 10.05
N SER A 49 -15.20 12.91 10.01
CA SER A 49 -15.69 12.21 8.83
C SER A 49 -16.69 11.13 9.26
N GLU A 50 -17.65 10.83 8.43
CA GLU A 50 -18.56 9.68 8.63
C GLU A 50 -17.82 8.34 8.50
N TYR A 51 -16.59 8.34 7.93
CA TYR A 51 -15.73 7.18 7.66
C TYR A 51 -14.53 7.09 8.62
N LEU A 52 -14.60 7.71 9.82
CA LEU A 52 -13.47 7.72 10.76
C LEU A 52 -13.04 6.32 11.21
N THR A 53 -13.95 5.37 11.32
CA THR A 53 -13.61 3.98 11.67
C THR A 53 -12.71 3.37 10.59
N GLU A 54 -13.12 3.46 9.34
CA GLU A 54 -12.36 2.93 8.20
C GLU A 54 -11.07 3.74 7.95
N PHE A 55 -11.06 5.04 8.30
CA PHE A 55 -9.86 5.86 8.25
C PHE A 55 -8.82 5.40 9.30
N VAL A 56 -9.23 5.14 10.53
CA VAL A 56 -8.35 4.59 11.57
C VAL A 56 -7.82 3.21 11.17
N ASP A 57 -8.68 2.32 10.65
CA ASP A 57 -8.24 1.04 10.09
C ASP A 57 -7.19 1.25 8.98
N GLY A 58 -7.37 2.26 8.14
CA GLY A 58 -6.41 2.68 7.11
C GLY A 58 -5.06 3.13 7.69
N THR A 59 -5.07 3.89 8.81
CA THR A 59 -3.82 4.28 9.48
C THR A 59 -3.05 3.06 10.00
N GLU A 60 -3.78 2.06 10.54
CA GLU A 60 -3.16 0.85 11.06
C GLU A 60 -2.48 0.02 9.95
N ILE A 61 -3.03 -0.02 8.73
CA ILE A 61 -2.40 -0.70 7.59
C ILE A 61 -0.99 -0.16 7.34
N TRP A 62 -0.80 1.16 7.33
CA TRP A 62 0.49 1.80 7.13
C TRP A 62 1.41 1.70 8.36
N ASN A 63 0.86 1.91 9.55
CA ASN A 63 1.59 1.85 10.81
C ASN A 63 2.07 0.44 11.16
N ASN A 64 1.39 -0.62 10.69
CA ASN A 64 1.88 -2.00 10.81
C ASN A 64 3.16 -2.24 10.01
N TYR A 65 3.42 -1.46 8.98
CA TYR A 65 4.65 -1.55 8.20
C TYR A 65 5.74 -0.61 8.72
N LYS A 66 5.39 0.66 9.01
CA LYS A 66 6.28 1.63 9.68
C LYS A 66 5.55 2.22 10.88
N PRO A 67 5.92 1.79 12.11
CA PRO A 67 5.19 2.17 13.32
C PRO A 67 5.15 3.68 13.54
N ASP A 68 4.00 4.14 14.03
CA ASP A 68 3.74 5.49 14.55
C ASP A 68 3.92 6.65 13.55
N VAL A 69 3.99 6.38 12.23
CA VAL A 69 4.13 7.46 11.24
C VAL A 69 2.83 8.28 11.11
N ILE A 70 1.66 7.67 11.31
CA ILE A 70 0.37 8.36 11.26
C ILE A 70 -0.28 8.31 12.65
N ARG A 71 -0.53 9.48 13.26
CA ARG A 71 -1.04 9.61 14.62
C ARG A 71 -2.23 10.56 14.67
N GLU A 72 -3.16 10.31 15.58
CA GLU A 72 -4.17 11.31 15.91
C GLU A 72 -3.54 12.44 16.73
N ALA A 73 -3.76 13.68 16.30
CA ALA A 73 -3.18 14.86 16.95
C ALA A 73 -3.80 15.08 18.34
N THR A 74 -2.97 15.46 19.31
CA THR A 74 -3.39 15.98 20.60
C THR A 74 -3.29 17.53 20.64
N GLU A 75 -3.82 18.17 21.69
CA GLU A 75 -3.89 19.65 21.79
C GLU A 75 -2.53 20.35 21.61
N ASP A 76 -1.42 19.69 21.94
CA ASP A 76 -0.07 20.25 21.90
C ASP A 76 0.72 19.92 20.62
N MET A 77 0.11 19.17 19.66
CA MET A 77 0.76 18.77 18.41
C MET A 77 0.46 19.74 17.26
N SER A 78 1.41 19.87 16.34
CA SER A 78 1.10 20.41 15.00
C SER A 78 0.19 19.46 14.25
N VAL A 79 -0.61 19.99 13.33
CA VAL A 79 -1.52 19.17 12.52
C VAL A 79 -1.07 19.26 11.07
N GLU A 80 -0.61 18.14 10.52
CA GLU A 80 -0.20 18.02 9.13
C GLU A 80 -1.39 17.65 8.23
N LEU A 81 -2.42 16.97 8.78
CA LEU A 81 -3.54 16.44 8.01
C LEU A 81 -4.88 16.72 8.67
N THR A 82 -5.80 17.27 7.89
CA THR A 82 -7.23 17.43 8.30
C THR A 82 -8.12 16.53 7.43
N VAL A 83 -8.99 15.76 8.08
CA VAL A 83 -9.93 14.84 7.45
C VAL A 83 -11.34 15.41 7.48
N SER A 84 -12.07 15.30 6.37
CA SER A 84 -13.45 15.76 6.23
C SER A 84 -14.17 15.06 5.07
N ASP A 85 -15.47 15.31 4.92
CA ASP A 85 -16.28 14.78 3.84
C ASP A 85 -16.79 15.89 2.90
N PHE A 86 -17.19 15.48 1.72
CA PHE A 86 -17.97 16.28 0.77
C PHE A 86 -18.95 15.35 0.03
N SER A 87 -19.91 15.92 -0.70
CA SER A 87 -20.87 15.12 -1.47
C SER A 87 -21.11 15.76 -2.81
N GLU A 88 -20.59 15.17 -3.88
CA GLU A 88 -20.80 15.63 -5.25
C GLU A 88 -20.64 14.52 -6.29
N VAL A 89 -21.30 14.69 -7.45
CA VAL A 89 -21.08 13.84 -8.62
C VAL A 89 -19.78 14.26 -9.30
N SER A 90 -18.70 13.51 -9.05
CA SER A 90 -17.38 13.77 -9.63
C SER A 90 -16.68 12.46 -9.99
N ALA A 91 -15.46 12.52 -10.52
CA ALA A 91 -14.66 11.31 -10.76
C ALA A 91 -13.92 10.83 -9.50
N ALA A 92 -13.85 11.65 -8.45
CA ALA A 92 -13.07 11.35 -7.24
C ALA A 92 -13.96 10.79 -6.15
N VAL A 93 -13.53 9.67 -5.57
CA VAL A 93 -14.12 9.02 -4.38
C VAL A 93 -13.47 9.56 -3.11
N GLY A 94 -12.16 9.75 -3.15
CA GLY A 94 -11.37 10.45 -2.15
C GLY A 94 -10.45 11.46 -2.83
N VAL A 95 -9.96 12.43 -2.08
CA VAL A 95 -9.01 13.44 -2.58
C VAL A 95 -8.03 13.81 -1.48
N THR A 96 -6.75 13.55 -1.72
CA THR A 96 -5.65 14.03 -0.88
C THR A 96 -4.97 15.22 -1.54
N SER A 97 -4.77 16.29 -0.75
CA SER A 97 -4.14 17.51 -1.21
C SER A 97 -2.80 17.74 -0.51
N SER A 98 -1.78 18.19 -1.26
CA SER A 98 -0.50 18.66 -0.69
C SER A 98 -0.63 19.84 0.31
N ARG A 99 -1.84 20.35 0.51
CA ARG A 99 -2.15 21.38 1.50
C ARG A 99 -2.60 20.82 2.86
N GLY A 100 -2.43 19.51 3.08
CA GLY A 100 -2.75 18.87 4.35
C GLY A 100 -4.24 18.54 4.51
N THR A 101 -4.93 18.10 3.47
CA THR A 101 -6.32 17.66 3.58
C THR A 101 -6.57 16.33 2.89
N ILE A 102 -7.36 15.46 3.53
CA ILE A 102 -8.05 14.33 2.90
C ILE A 102 -9.55 14.61 2.98
N LYS A 103 -10.24 14.41 1.86
CA LYS A 103 -11.70 14.55 1.78
C LYS A 103 -12.31 13.32 1.14
N PHE A 104 -13.34 12.74 1.77
CA PHE A 104 -14.09 11.60 1.27
C PHE A 104 -15.41 12.03 0.63
N ASN A 105 -15.75 11.43 -0.51
CA ASN A 105 -16.97 11.75 -1.23
C ASN A 105 -18.12 10.81 -0.83
N SER A 106 -18.97 11.27 0.08
CA SER A 106 -20.11 10.48 0.57
C SER A 106 -21.08 10.08 -0.53
N TYR A 107 -21.16 10.84 -1.63
CA TYR A 107 -21.99 10.47 -2.79
C TYR A 107 -21.71 9.06 -3.31
N TYR A 108 -20.47 8.57 -3.20
CA TYR A 108 -20.06 7.22 -3.62
C TYR A 108 -19.81 6.30 -2.42
N MET A 109 -19.14 6.82 -1.39
CA MET A 109 -18.69 5.97 -0.28
C MET A 109 -19.83 5.38 0.53
N ASP A 110 -21.00 6.02 0.58
CA ASP A 110 -22.17 5.50 1.31
C ASP A 110 -22.63 4.13 0.79
N ASP A 111 -22.47 3.90 -0.51
CA ASP A 111 -22.84 2.65 -1.18
C ASP A 111 -21.74 1.58 -1.13
N TYR A 112 -20.56 1.88 -0.60
CA TYR A 112 -19.43 0.95 -0.55
C TYR A 112 -19.48 0.02 0.67
N SER A 113 -18.93 -1.18 0.50
CA SER A 113 -18.66 -2.09 1.62
C SER A 113 -17.62 -1.48 2.57
N ASN A 114 -17.55 -1.93 3.82
CA ASN A 114 -16.52 -1.47 4.77
C ASN A 114 -15.11 -1.73 4.24
N LEU A 115 -14.87 -2.85 3.53
CA LEU A 115 -13.58 -3.13 2.90
C LEU A 115 -13.20 -2.07 1.85
N GLN A 116 -14.15 -1.68 1.00
CA GLN A 116 -13.94 -0.64 0.00
C GLN A 116 -13.73 0.74 0.64
N LYS A 117 -14.48 1.06 1.70
CA LYS A 117 -14.28 2.29 2.48
C LYS A 117 -12.88 2.32 3.10
N THR A 118 -12.45 1.23 3.74
CA THR A 118 -11.09 1.10 4.28
C THR A 118 -10.03 1.19 3.18
N ASN A 119 -10.27 0.57 2.00
CA ASN A 119 -9.38 0.69 0.84
C ASN A 119 -9.21 2.16 0.42
N VAL A 120 -10.30 2.90 0.25
CA VAL A 120 -10.24 4.34 -0.10
C VAL A 120 -9.49 5.14 0.97
N CYS A 121 -9.80 4.93 2.25
CA CYS A 121 -9.13 5.65 3.34
C CYS A 121 -7.63 5.37 3.38
N ALA A 122 -7.23 4.10 3.28
CA ALA A 122 -5.81 3.72 3.24
C ALA A 122 -5.10 4.21 1.98
N HIS A 123 -5.78 4.22 0.82
CA HIS A 123 -5.26 4.75 -0.44
C HIS A 123 -4.95 6.26 -0.32
N GLU A 124 -5.90 7.04 0.18
CA GLU A 124 -5.69 8.48 0.38
C GLU A 124 -4.56 8.78 1.39
N LEU A 125 -4.44 7.96 2.44
CA LEU A 125 -3.30 8.04 3.36
C LEU A 125 -1.96 7.72 2.67
N GLY A 126 -1.95 6.81 1.70
CA GLY A 126 -0.77 6.53 0.88
C GLY A 126 -0.31 7.77 0.11
N HIS A 127 -1.24 8.56 -0.46
CA HIS A 127 -0.89 9.85 -1.07
C HIS A 127 -0.33 10.84 -0.05
N ALA A 128 -0.90 10.90 1.16
CA ALA A 128 -0.36 11.74 2.24
C ALA A 128 1.08 11.34 2.62
N LEU A 129 1.40 10.05 2.57
CA LEU A 129 2.76 9.52 2.75
C LEU A 129 3.67 9.73 1.53
N GLY A 130 3.18 10.31 0.43
CA GLY A 130 3.94 10.65 -0.77
C GLY A 130 4.00 9.53 -1.81
N LEU A 131 3.09 8.57 -1.80
CA LEU A 131 2.97 7.54 -2.83
C LEU A 131 2.10 8.01 -3.99
N ASP A 132 2.45 7.62 -5.20
CA ASP A 132 1.63 7.77 -6.41
C ASP A 132 0.88 6.47 -6.71
N HIS A 133 -0.06 6.53 -7.66
CA HIS A 133 -0.79 5.36 -8.13
C HIS A 133 0.16 4.28 -8.66
N ASN A 134 -0.20 3.02 -8.42
CA ASN A 134 0.57 1.87 -8.86
C ASN A 134 -0.32 0.87 -9.62
N GLN A 135 0.04 -0.40 -9.66
CA GLN A 135 -0.56 -1.42 -10.54
C GLN A 135 -1.85 -2.01 -9.96
N GLU A 136 -2.63 -2.67 -10.81
CA GLU A 136 -3.78 -3.45 -10.39
C GLU A 136 -3.37 -4.51 -9.35
N GLY A 137 -4.13 -4.60 -8.26
CA GLY A 137 -3.86 -5.47 -7.12
C GLY A 137 -3.06 -4.82 -5.98
N ASP A 138 -2.49 -3.64 -6.20
CA ASP A 138 -1.85 -2.83 -5.15
C ASP A 138 -2.90 -2.01 -4.37
N LEU A 139 -2.60 -1.65 -3.12
CA LEU A 139 -3.43 -0.71 -2.36
C LEU A 139 -3.48 0.65 -3.05
N MET A 140 -2.36 1.07 -3.67
CA MET A 140 -2.26 2.32 -4.43
C MET A 140 -2.76 2.20 -5.88
N TYR A 141 -3.58 1.18 -6.21
CA TYR A 141 -4.25 1.13 -7.50
C TYR A 141 -5.31 2.23 -7.60
N ALA A 142 -5.38 2.94 -8.74
CA ALA A 142 -6.25 4.11 -8.94
C ALA A 142 -7.77 3.81 -8.97
N VAL A 143 -8.16 2.55 -8.81
CA VAL A 143 -9.57 2.12 -8.82
C VAL A 143 -9.89 1.41 -7.51
N VAL A 144 -11.02 1.79 -6.89
CA VAL A 144 -11.50 1.19 -5.64
C VAL A 144 -11.60 -0.33 -5.75
N ALA A 145 -11.08 -1.03 -4.76
CA ALA A 145 -11.04 -2.48 -4.69
C ALA A 145 -11.24 -2.98 -3.25
N ASP A 146 -11.34 -4.31 -3.08
CA ASP A 146 -11.39 -4.94 -1.75
C ASP A 146 -9.97 -5.23 -1.19
N VAL A 147 -8.96 -4.44 -1.60
CA VAL A 147 -7.56 -4.58 -1.20
C VAL A 147 -7.27 -3.71 0.01
N ILE A 148 -6.94 -4.34 1.15
CA ILE A 148 -6.59 -3.67 2.42
C ILE A 148 -5.23 -4.12 2.97
N THR A 149 -4.35 -4.59 2.10
CA THR A 149 -3.00 -5.04 2.48
C THR A 149 -1.97 -4.44 1.52
N LEU A 150 -0.80 -4.11 2.06
CA LEU A 150 0.30 -3.57 1.25
C LEU A 150 0.92 -4.64 0.37
N SER A 151 0.97 -4.40 -0.92
CA SER A 151 1.76 -5.19 -1.87
C SER A 151 3.26 -4.91 -1.70
N GLU A 152 4.09 -5.65 -2.42
CA GLU A 152 5.53 -5.35 -2.48
C GLU A 152 5.82 -4.03 -3.21
N ASN A 153 4.96 -3.62 -4.16
CA ASN A 153 5.06 -2.32 -4.83
C ASN A 153 4.71 -1.16 -3.88
N ASP A 154 3.65 -1.31 -3.07
CA ASP A 154 3.27 -0.31 -2.05
C ASP A 154 4.38 -0.13 -1.02
N LYS A 155 4.95 -1.23 -0.52
CA LYS A 155 6.07 -1.21 0.45
C LYS A 155 7.31 -0.56 -0.14
N ALA A 156 7.69 -0.92 -1.38
CA ALA A 156 8.85 -0.34 -2.05
C ALA A 156 8.66 1.17 -2.32
N SER A 157 7.43 1.58 -2.69
CA SER A 157 7.07 2.99 -2.85
C SER A 157 7.15 3.74 -1.52
N TYR A 158 6.62 3.13 -0.45
CA TYR A 158 6.69 3.72 0.89
C TYR A 158 8.12 3.83 1.40
N ASP A 159 8.97 2.82 1.20
CA ASP A 159 10.39 2.88 1.57
C ASP A 159 11.12 4.01 0.83
N ALA A 160 10.85 4.16 -0.48
CA ALA A 160 11.43 5.23 -1.28
C ALA A 160 10.94 6.62 -0.86
N SER A 161 9.66 6.78 -0.49
CA SER A 161 9.12 8.03 0.04
C SER A 161 9.68 8.33 1.43
N TYR A 162 9.68 7.35 2.34
CA TYR A 162 10.18 7.48 3.71
C TYR A 162 11.66 7.89 3.79
N ALA A 163 12.46 7.53 2.80
CA ALA A 163 13.86 7.92 2.72
C ALA A 163 14.08 9.42 2.44
N ARG A 164 13.01 10.19 2.13
CA ARG A 164 13.05 11.63 1.79
C ARG A 164 12.72 12.54 2.97
N TYR A 165 12.12 12.01 4.06
CA TYR A 165 11.75 12.74 5.26
C TYR A 165 12.62 12.44 6.48
#